data_9c620ec8503fd45262a74ee81b7abeb2
#
_entry.id   9c620ec8503fd45262a74ee81b7abeb2
#
_cell.length_a   1.000
_cell.length_b   1.000
_cell.length_c   1.000
_cell.angle_alpha   90.00
_cell.angle_beta   90.00
_cell.angle_gamma   90.00
#
_symmetry.space_group_name_H-M   'P 1'
#
loop_
_entity.id
_entity.type
_entity.pdbx_description
1 polymer ?
#
loop_
_entity_poly.entity_id
_entity_poly.type
_entity_poly.pdbx_seq_one_letter_code
_entity_poly.pdbx_strand_id
1 'polypeptide(L)'
;MTTNPAPITASPKLTLGVVIVNYRTHDLTLQCVQSLLAHHIALPQHIVVVDNDSPDGSGQRLQSSLPKDVQLILSKVNGGFGAGVNIGVAAAHTDLVLILNPDTYFLRNNMQVVREAFEQRPRLGVAGLKLINPDGSLQYSARRFYSIPDILARRTALGKLGPMRRLVRSHLLKRKWFEGPFEADWVMGTGFVVRRTAFDQVGRMDEGYFLYFEEVDLCARMWVNGWRVLALPEVELVHEHQRASNAGPLSVSGKTHLRSMARFFAKFGVPWVRRPSRNHMAAALARWQEAGQGRPVTEPQHGA
;
A
#
# COMPACT_ATOMS: atom_id res chain seq x y z
N MET A 1 33.20 20.98 39.98
CA MET A 1 32.07 21.45 39.09
C MET A 1 31.62 20.31 38.24
N THR A 2 30.59 19.60 38.67
CA THR A 2 30.01 18.47 37.94
C THR A 2 28.98 19.03 36.97
N THR A 3 29.30 19.02 35.65
CA THR A 3 28.37 19.39 34.60
C THR A 3 27.31 18.31 34.49
N ASN A 4 26.10 18.63 34.88
CA ASN A 4 24.93 17.79 34.67
C ASN A 4 24.72 17.65 33.14
N PRO A 5 24.63 16.42 32.56
CA PRO A 5 24.31 16.28 31.16
C PRO A 5 22.92 16.83 30.91
N ALA A 6 22.79 17.64 29.83
CA ALA A 6 21.51 18.19 29.41
C ALA A 6 20.48 17.05 29.19
N PRO A 7 19.21 17.24 29.53
CA PRO A 7 18.18 16.23 29.34
C PRO A 7 18.11 15.87 27.85
N ILE A 8 18.22 14.58 27.55
CA ILE A 8 17.98 14.04 26.22
C ILE A 8 16.49 14.35 25.89
N THR A 9 16.26 15.38 25.14
CA THR A 9 14.92 15.67 24.62
C THR A 9 14.50 14.49 23.74
N ALA A 10 13.53 13.72 24.20
CA ALA A 10 12.93 12.66 23.40
C ALA A 10 12.47 13.28 22.06
N SER A 11 12.98 12.75 20.96
CA SER A 11 12.51 13.17 19.64
C SER A 11 10.99 13.06 19.59
N PRO A 12 10.28 14.04 18.99
CA PRO A 12 8.83 14.00 18.93
C PRO A 12 8.40 12.69 18.26
N LYS A 13 7.51 11.98 18.92
CA LYS A 13 6.99 10.68 18.47
C LYS A 13 6.27 10.86 17.14
N LEU A 14 6.64 10.09 16.10
CA LEU A 14 6.01 10.17 14.78
C LEU A 14 4.49 9.99 14.89
N THR A 15 3.74 10.92 14.33
CA THR A 15 2.28 10.88 14.28
C THR A 15 1.80 9.92 13.22
N LEU A 16 0.68 9.21 13.48
CA LEU A 16 0.10 8.21 12.58
C LEU A 16 -1.33 8.60 12.23
N GLY A 17 -1.61 8.77 10.94
CA GLY A 17 -2.95 8.87 10.37
C GLY A 17 -3.34 7.58 9.67
N VAL A 18 -4.63 7.45 9.35
CA VAL A 18 -5.19 6.32 8.63
C VAL A 18 -6.01 6.82 7.44
N VAL A 19 -5.84 6.19 6.29
CA VAL A 19 -6.64 6.43 5.08
C VAL A 19 -7.31 5.13 4.66
N ILE A 20 -8.63 5.17 4.48
CA ILE A 20 -9.44 4.06 3.98
C ILE A 20 -10.13 4.52 2.71
N VAL A 21 -9.99 3.76 1.62
CA VAL A 21 -10.66 4.06 0.35
C VAL A 21 -11.88 3.16 0.19
N ASN A 22 -13.08 3.74 0.31
CA ASN A 22 -14.35 3.06 0.10
C ASN A 22 -14.78 3.10 -1.37
N TYR A 23 -15.24 1.98 -1.88
CA TYR A 23 -16.03 1.91 -3.10
C TYR A 23 -17.04 0.76 -2.99
N ARG A 24 -18.33 1.10 -2.77
CA ARG A 24 -19.44 0.15 -2.65
C ARG A 24 -19.29 -0.87 -1.50
N THR A 25 -18.65 -0.47 -0.40
CA THR A 25 -18.30 -1.35 0.73
C THR A 25 -18.62 -0.70 2.08
N HIS A 26 -19.80 -0.03 2.19
CA HIS A 26 -20.22 0.71 3.39
C HIS A 26 -19.98 -0.08 4.69
N ASP A 27 -20.53 -1.31 4.80
CA ASP A 27 -20.50 -2.08 6.05
C ASP A 27 -19.07 -2.49 6.44
N LEU A 28 -18.26 -2.89 5.46
CA LEU A 28 -16.85 -3.22 5.66
C LEU A 28 -16.04 -2.00 6.09
N THR A 29 -16.29 -0.85 5.45
CA THR A 29 -15.64 0.41 5.83
C THR A 29 -15.96 0.77 7.28
N LEU A 30 -17.21 0.63 7.67
CA LEU A 30 -17.64 0.91 9.05
C LEU A 30 -16.99 -0.07 10.04
N GLN A 31 -16.97 -1.36 9.74
CA GLN A 31 -16.27 -2.38 10.53
C GLN A 31 -14.77 -2.07 10.67
N CYS A 32 -14.11 -1.69 9.58
CA CYS A 32 -12.70 -1.28 9.58
C CYS A 32 -12.50 -0.10 10.56
N VAL A 33 -13.27 0.98 10.43
CA VAL A 33 -13.19 2.15 11.33
C VAL A 33 -13.45 1.76 12.78
N GLN A 34 -14.49 0.94 13.04
CA GLN A 34 -14.77 0.46 14.39
C GLN A 34 -13.61 -0.31 15.00
N SER A 35 -12.94 -1.17 14.22
CA SER A 35 -11.75 -1.90 14.70
C SER A 35 -10.57 -0.98 15.03
N LEU A 36 -10.36 0.08 14.23
CA LEU A 36 -9.33 1.08 14.50
C LEU A 36 -9.55 1.79 15.83
N LEU A 37 -10.78 2.15 16.12
CA LEU A 37 -11.18 2.83 17.36
C LEU A 37 -11.13 1.90 18.56
N ALA A 38 -11.71 0.69 18.44
CA ALA A 38 -11.77 -0.31 19.51
C ALA A 38 -10.37 -0.74 19.98
N HIS A 39 -9.40 -0.81 19.07
CA HIS A 39 -8.02 -1.17 19.38
C HIS A 39 -7.08 0.04 19.51
N HIS A 40 -7.60 1.26 19.55
CA HIS A 40 -6.80 2.49 19.69
C HIS A 40 -5.63 2.58 18.70
N ILE A 41 -5.85 2.16 17.44
CA ILE A 41 -4.85 2.21 16.36
C ILE A 41 -4.53 3.67 16.00
N ALA A 42 -5.57 4.49 15.87
CA ALA A 42 -5.47 5.93 15.62
C ALA A 42 -6.60 6.66 16.36
N LEU A 43 -6.40 7.95 16.59
CA LEU A 43 -7.46 8.83 17.10
C LEU A 43 -8.48 9.11 15.98
N PRO A 44 -9.78 9.29 16.29
CA PRO A 44 -10.82 9.52 15.28
C PRO A 44 -10.47 10.63 14.28
N GLN A 45 -9.96 11.77 14.77
CA GLN A 45 -9.55 12.92 13.94
C GLN A 45 -8.35 12.66 13.02
N HIS A 46 -7.66 11.54 13.18
CA HIS A 46 -6.57 11.10 12.30
C HIS A 46 -7.00 10.01 11.32
N ILE A 47 -8.30 9.69 11.25
CA ILE A 47 -8.87 8.72 10.31
C ILE A 47 -9.58 9.49 9.20
N VAL A 48 -9.19 9.23 7.97
CA VAL A 48 -9.79 9.77 6.75
C VAL A 48 -10.39 8.62 5.95
N VAL A 49 -11.68 8.67 5.70
CA VAL A 49 -12.39 7.78 4.78
C VAL A 49 -12.65 8.54 3.49
N VAL A 50 -12.23 7.98 2.36
CA VAL A 50 -12.52 8.54 1.03
C VAL A 50 -13.52 7.63 0.34
N ASP A 51 -14.73 8.13 0.10
CA ASP A 51 -15.67 7.46 -0.81
C ASP A 51 -15.31 7.81 -2.24
N ASN A 52 -14.96 6.80 -3.02
CA ASN A 52 -14.44 6.98 -4.37
C ASN A 52 -15.57 6.96 -5.41
N ASP A 53 -16.57 7.85 -5.24
CA ASP A 53 -17.75 7.99 -6.09
C ASP A 53 -18.57 6.68 -6.18
N SER A 54 -19.03 6.19 -5.04
CA SER A 54 -19.83 4.97 -4.95
C SER A 54 -21.25 5.18 -5.47
N PRO A 55 -21.68 4.49 -6.55
CA PRO A 55 -22.99 4.71 -7.17
C PRO A 55 -24.17 4.07 -6.40
N ASP A 56 -23.88 3.28 -5.35
CA ASP A 56 -24.85 2.55 -4.55
C ASP A 56 -25.31 3.30 -3.28
N GLY A 57 -24.93 4.56 -3.12
CA GLY A 57 -25.25 5.37 -1.94
C GLY A 57 -24.37 5.07 -0.72
N SER A 58 -23.28 4.30 -0.87
CA SER A 58 -22.35 4.01 0.25
C SER A 58 -21.82 5.29 0.89
N GLY A 59 -21.42 6.29 0.09
CA GLY A 59 -20.88 7.55 0.62
C GLY A 59 -21.87 8.28 1.53
N GLN A 60 -23.14 8.39 1.12
CA GLN A 60 -24.20 9.04 1.90
C GLN A 60 -24.49 8.27 3.19
N ARG A 61 -24.51 6.94 3.14
CA ARG A 61 -24.67 6.11 4.34
C ARG A 61 -23.50 6.27 5.30
N LEU A 62 -22.27 6.34 4.81
CA LEU A 62 -21.09 6.60 5.65
C LEU A 62 -21.18 7.94 6.36
N GLN A 63 -21.70 8.97 5.69
CA GLN A 63 -21.87 10.31 6.29
C GLN A 63 -22.75 10.28 7.55
N SER A 64 -23.76 9.40 7.60
CA SER A 64 -24.63 9.24 8.75
C SER A 64 -24.14 8.23 9.81
N SER A 65 -23.23 7.32 9.42
CA SER A 65 -22.84 6.18 10.26
C SER A 65 -21.47 6.33 10.90
N LEU A 66 -20.56 7.15 10.29
CA LEU A 66 -19.24 7.37 10.84
C LEU A 66 -19.28 8.25 12.10
N PRO A 67 -18.38 8.02 13.08
CA PRO A 67 -18.18 8.93 14.19
C PRO A 67 -17.84 10.35 13.69
N LYS A 68 -18.36 11.38 14.40
CA LYS A 68 -18.27 12.80 13.97
C LYS A 68 -16.84 13.30 13.72
N ASP A 69 -15.88 12.78 14.47
CA ASP A 69 -14.48 13.20 14.38
C ASP A 69 -13.69 12.45 13.29
N VAL A 70 -14.30 11.43 12.64
CA VAL A 70 -13.72 10.74 11.47
C VAL A 70 -14.02 11.57 10.23
N GLN A 71 -12.98 11.94 9.50
CA GLN A 71 -13.14 12.74 8.29
C GLN A 71 -13.64 11.86 7.13
N LEU A 72 -14.76 12.25 6.51
CA LEU A 72 -15.26 11.67 5.27
C LEU A 72 -15.07 12.63 4.12
N ILE A 73 -14.49 12.14 3.02
CA ILE A 73 -14.35 12.87 1.77
C ILE A 73 -15.12 12.11 0.70
N LEU A 74 -16.10 12.79 0.08
CA LEU A 74 -16.85 12.27 -1.05
C LEU A 74 -16.16 12.74 -2.35
N SER A 75 -15.48 11.83 -3.05
CA SER A 75 -14.93 12.11 -4.36
C SER A 75 -16.06 12.29 -5.38
N LYS A 76 -15.85 13.16 -6.37
CA LYS A 76 -16.81 13.38 -7.47
C LYS A 76 -16.59 12.41 -8.62
N VAL A 77 -15.50 11.65 -8.60
CA VAL A 77 -15.09 10.75 -9.69
C VAL A 77 -14.39 9.54 -9.08
N ASN A 78 -14.70 8.35 -9.56
CA ASN A 78 -13.92 7.16 -9.27
C ASN A 78 -12.63 7.15 -10.09
N GLY A 79 -11.56 7.71 -9.54
CA GLY A 79 -10.22 7.73 -10.13
C GLY A 79 -9.41 6.45 -9.93
N GLY A 80 -10.00 5.40 -9.32
CA GLY A 80 -9.29 4.19 -8.90
C GLY A 80 -8.70 4.28 -7.48
N PHE A 81 -8.10 3.18 -7.02
CA PHE A 81 -7.58 3.08 -5.65
C PHE A 81 -6.48 4.12 -5.36
N GLY A 82 -5.52 4.27 -6.30
CA GLY A 82 -4.41 5.22 -6.13
C GLY A 82 -4.86 6.67 -5.98
N ALA A 83 -5.86 7.11 -6.77
CA ALA A 83 -6.43 8.45 -6.66
C ALA A 83 -7.13 8.66 -5.30
N GLY A 84 -7.92 7.68 -4.86
CA GLY A 84 -8.54 7.72 -3.52
C GLY A 84 -7.49 7.83 -2.39
N VAL A 85 -6.40 7.07 -2.48
CA VAL A 85 -5.27 7.17 -1.54
C VAL A 85 -4.65 8.57 -1.57
N ASN A 86 -4.40 9.14 -2.74
CA ASN A 86 -3.82 10.47 -2.87
C ASN A 86 -4.70 11.55 -2.20
N ILE A 87 -6.02 11.49 -2.41
CA ILE A 87 -6.99 12.38 -1.76
C ILE A 87 -6.90 12.23 -0.23
N GLY A 88 -6.96 10.99 0.28
CA GLY A 88 -6.92 10.73 1.71
C GLY A 88 -5.61 11.14 2.37
N VAL A 89 -4.46 10.84 1.74
CA VAL A 89 -3.15 11.24 2.25
C VAL A 89 -2.98 12.76 2.23
N ALA A 90 -3.52 13.47 1.27
CA ALA A 90 -3.50 14.94 1.26
C ALA A 90 -4.22 15.54 2.46
N ALA A 91 -5.32 14.93 2.90
CA ALA A 91 -6.11 15.35 4.06
C ALA A 91 -5.54 14.90 5.41
N ALA A 92 -4.79 13.81 5.45
CA ALA A 92 -4.18 13.28 6.67
C ALA A 92 -2.89 14.04 7.03
N HIS A 93 -2.92 14.99 7.95
CA HIS A 93 -1.76 15.81 8.34
C HIS A 93 -0.87 15.13 9.39
N THR A 94 -0.28 13.97 9.04
CA THR A 94 0.55 13.15 9.94
C THR A 94 1.86 12.72 9.28
N ASP A 95 2.88 12.34 10.07
CA ASP A 95 4.20 11.91 9.57
C ASP A 95 4.16 10.57 8.85
N LEU A 96 3.33 9.65 9.38
CA LEU A 96 3.08 8.32 8.85
C LEU A 96 1.60 8.19 8.49
N VAL A 97 1.32 7.51 7.39
CA VAL A 97 -0.06 7.22 6.98
C VAL A 97 -0.23 5.72 6.75
N LEU A 98 -1.13 5.11 7.52
CA LEU A 98 -1.59 3.75 7.33
C LEU A 98 -2.69 3.74 6.27
N ILE A 99 -2.44 3.08 5.16
CA ILE A 99 -3.38 2.94 4.04
C ILE A 99 -4.01 1.55 4.14
N LEU A 100 -5.35 1.50 4.13
CA LEU A 100 -6.13 0.29 4.33
C LEU A 100 -7.19 0.11 3.24
N ASN A 101 -7.39 -1.15 2.85
CA ASN A 101 -8.63 -1.55 2.21
C ASN A 101 -9.77 -1.62 3.24
N PRO A 102 -11.02 -1.38 2.83
CA PRO A 102 -12.18 -1.41 3.75
C PRO A 102 -12.48 -2.80 4.32
N ASP A 103 -12.09 -3.88 3.64
CA ASP A 103 -12.28 -5.27 4.05
C ASP A 103 -11.18 -5.78 5.01
N THR A 104 -10.65 -4.87 5.83
CA THR A 104 -9.60 -5.17 6.82
C THR A 104 -10.01 -4.74 8.22
N TYR A 105 -9.50 -5.43 9.24
CA TYR A 105 -9.69 -5.05 10.63
C TYR A 105 -8.55 -5.55 11.53
N PHE A 106 -8.33 -4.83 12.63
CA PHE A 106 -7.36 -5.20 13.65
C PHE A 106 -7.99 -6.02 14.74
N LEU A 107 -7.24 -6.96 15.34
CA LEU A 107 -7.59 -7.71 16.53
C LEU A 107 -6.83 -7.22 17.77
N ARG A 108 -5.76 -6.44 17.58
CA ARG A 108 -4.89 -5.90 18.63
C ARG A 108 -4.09 -4.70 18.11
N ASN A 109 -3.55 -3.90 19.04
CA ASN A 109 -2.70 -2.77 18.71
C ASN A 109 -1.21 -3.13 18.84
N ASN A 110 -0.52 -3.16 17.71
CA ASN A 110 0.94 -3.31 17.64
C ASN A 110 1.59 -2.12 16.89
N MET A 111 0.93 -0.94 16.87
CA MET A 111 1.44 0.23 16.14
C MET A 111 2.74 0.80 16.72
N GLN A 112 3.09 0.44 17.95
CA GLN A 112 4.39 0.77 18.52
C GLN A 112 5.53 0.18 17.67
N VAL A 113 5.40 -1.07 17.20
CA VAL A 113 6.37 -1.73 16.30
C VAL A 113 6.54 -0.94 14.99
N VAL A 114 5.44 -0.40 14.45
CA VAL A 114 5.48 0.45 13.25
C VAL A 114 6.28 1.72 13.52
N ARG A 115 5.95 2.46 14.60
CA ARG A 115 6.65 3.70 14.95
C ARG A 115 8.15 3.47 15.15
N GLU A 116 8.51 2.48 15.93
CA GLU A 116 9.92 2.11 16.19
C GLU A 116 10.66 1.75 14.89
N ALA A 117 10.00 1.00 13.98
CA ALA A 117 10.59 0.66 12.70
C ALA A 117 10.94 1.91 11.87
N PHE A 118 10.05 2.91 11.85
CA PHE A 118 10.27 4.17 11.12
C PHE A 118 11.24 5.12 11.84
N GLU A 119 11.22 5.17 13.16
CA GLU A 119 12.15 5.98 13.97
C GLU A 119 13.60 5.49 13.82
N GLN A 120 13.80 4.18 13.93
CA GLN A 120 15.12 3.54 13.83
C GLN A 120 15.68 3.52 12.39
N ARG A 121 14.83 3.73 11.38
CA ARG A 121 15.20 3.63 9.96
C ARG A 121 14.76 4.87 9.18
N PRO A 122 15.54 5.96 9.18
CA PRO A 122 15.18 7.21 8.50
C PRO A 122 14.89 7.05 7.00
N ARG A 123 15.47 6.02 6.36
CA ARG A 123 15.23 5.67 4.95
C ARG A 123 14.10 4.67 4.73
N LEU A 124 13.34 4.30 5.77
CA LEU A 124 12.14 3.50 5.60
C LEU A 124 11.02 4.37 5.00
N GLY A 125 10.62 4.05 3.78
CA GLY A 125 9.55 4.74 3.05
C GLY A 125 8.20 4.03 3.17
N VAL A 126 8.22 2.68 3.14
CA VAL A 126 7.02 1.84 3.18
C VAL A 126 7.20 0.67 4.14
N ALA A 127 6.20 0.39 4.96
CA ALA A 127 6.13 -0.82 5.80
C ALA A 127 4.81 -1.57 5.54
N GLY A 128 4.89 -2.79 5.03
CA GLY A 128 3.74 -3.69 4.84
C GLY A 128 3.43 -4.46 6.11
N LEU A 129 2.15 -4.63 6.40
CA LEU A 129 1.66 -5.40 7.53
C LEU A 129 1.51 -6.89 7.19
N LYS A 130 1.52 -7.75 8.21
CA LYS A 130 1.22 -9.17 8.08
C LYS A 130 -0.28 -9.36 7.87
N LEU A 131 -0.67 -9.73 6.66
CA LEU A 131 -2.06 -10.05 6.37
C LEU A 131 -2.37 -11.49 6.77
N ILE A 132 -3.49 -11.68 7.46
CA ILE A 132 -4.03 -12.98 7.83
C ILE A 132 -5.47 -13.11 7.35
N ASN A 133 -5.87 -14.34 7.01
CA ASN A 133 -7.28 -14.64 6.76
C ASN A 133 -8.06 -14.69 8.10
N PRO A 134 -9.40 -14.65 8.10
CA PRO A 134 -10.21 -14.81 9.31
C PRO A 134 -9.94 -16.12 10.07
N ASP A 135 -9.48 -17.17 9.39
CA ASP A 135 -9.08 -18.45 9.99
C ASP A 135 -7.66 -18.44 10.58
N GLY A 136 -6.97 -17.27 10.57
CA GLY A 136 -5.60 -17.10 11.06
C GLY A 136 -4.52 -17.53 10.08
N SER A 137 -4.86 -18.08 8.92
CA SER A 137 -3.84 -18.46 7.93
C SER A 137 -3.19 -17.25 7.27
N LEU A 138 -1.88 -17.36 6.97
CA LEU A 138 -1.06 -16.25 6.46
C LEU A 138 -1.35 -15.95 4.98
N GLN A 139 -1.60 -14.68 4.68
CA GLN A 139 -1.57 -14.12 3.34
C GLN A 139 -0.19 -13.48 3.11
N TYR A 140 0.58 -13.97 2.13
CA TYR A 140 1.92 -13.44 1.83
C TYR A 140 1.83 -12.06 1.18
N SER A 141 1.80 -11.00 1.99
CA SER A 141 1.60 -9.60 1.59
C SER A 141 2.87 -8.89 1.12
N ALA A 142 4.06 -9.39 1.43
CA ALA A 142 5.33 -8.85 0.96
C ALA A 142 5.97 -9.78 -0.07
N ARG A 143 6.55 -9.21 -1.12
CA ARG A 143 7.01 -9.97 -2.28
C ARG A 143 8.25 -9.34 -2.91
N ARG A 144 8.89 -10.10 -3.80
CA ARG A 144 9.90 -9.58 -4.71
C ARG A 144 9.28 -9.06 -6.00
N PHE A 145 9.98 -8.17 -6.72
CA PHE A 145 9.56 -7.78 -8.07
C PHE A 145 9.48 -9.01 -8.99
N TYR A 146 8.67 -8.89 -10.00
CA TYR A 146 8.43 -9.97 -10.95
C TYR A 146 9.61 -10.14 -11.90
N SER A 147 9.84 -11.39 -12.30
CA SER A 147 10.46 -11.75 -13.57
C SER A 147 9.44 -12.56 -14.41
N ILE A 148 9.65 -12.70 -15.70
CA ILE A 148 8.75 -13.52 -16.54
C ILE A 148 8.65 -14.96 -16.01
N PRO A 149 9.76 -15.64 -15.59
CA PRO A 149 9.66 -16.94 -14.93
C PRO A 149 8.83 -16.94 -13.64
N ASP A 150 8.89 -15.88 -12.80
CA ASP A 150 8.06 -15.79 -11.60
C ASP A 150 6.56 -15.72 -11.95
N ILE A 151 6.21 -14.96 -13.01
CA ILE A 151 4.82 -14.84 -13.48
C ILE A 151 4.32 -16.20 -14.01
N LEU A 152 5.10 -16.87 -14.86
CA LEU A 152 4.76 -18.18 -15.40
C LEU A 152 4.59 -19.21 -14.28
N ALA A 153 5.54 -19.27 -13.34
CA ALA A 153 5.46 -20.17 -12.20
C ALA A 153 4.20 -19.93 -11.34
N ARG A 154 3.76 -18.68 -11.18
CA ARG A 154 2.57 -18.37 -10.37
C ARG A 154 1.24 -18.54 -11.08
N ARG A 155 1.21 -18.36 -12.39
CA ARG A 155 -0.03 -18.36 -13.20
C ARG A 155 -0.33 -19.69 -13.87
N THR A 156 0.57 -20.66 -13.80
CA THR A 156 0.42 -21.98 -14.44
C THR A 156 0.62 -23.12 -13.43
N ALA A 157 0.21 -24.33 -13.83
CA ALA A 157 0.44 -25.55 -13.06
C ALA A 157 1.94 -25.87 -12.88
N LEU A 158 2.82 -25.28 -13.71
CA LEU A 158 4.27 -25.43 -13.61
C LEU A 158 4.83 -25.00 -12.24
N GLY A 159 4.17 -24.06 -11.55
CA GLY A 159 4.55 -23.63 -10.21
C GLY A 159 4.51 -24.71 -9.13
N LYS A 160 3.88 -25.86 -9.40
CA LYS A 160 3.87 -27.03 -8.53
C LYS A 160 5.13 -27.89 -8.68
N LEU A 161 5.87 -27.75 -9.79
CA LEU A 161 7.09 -28.49 -10.08
C LEU A 161 8.28 -27.98 -9.25
N GLY A 162 9.23 -28.87 -8.93
CA GLY A 162 10.33 -28.61 -7.99
C GLY A 162 11.08 -27.30 -8.18
N PRO A 163 11.69 -27.00 -9.35
CA PRO A 163 12.41 -25.75 -9.59
C PRO A 163 11.48 -24.51 -9.56
N MET A 164 10.31 -24.58 -10.19
CA MET A 164 9.34 -23.49 -10.23
C MET A 164 8.74 -23.21 -8.86
N ARG A 165 8.56 -24.25 -8.02
CA ARG A 165 8.13 -24.08 -6.62
C ARG A 165 9.13 -23.27 -5.79
N ARG A 166 10.45 -23.39 -6.08
CA ARG A 166 11.48 -22.55 -5.46
C ARG A 166 11.32 -21.08 -5.87
N LEU A 167 11.06 -20.78 -7.16
CA LEU A 167 10.79 -19.41 -7.63
C LEU A 167 9.58 -18.82 -6.92
N VAL A 168 8.46 -19.53 -6.85
CA VAL A 168 7.25 -19.07 -6.13
C VAL A 168 7.56 -18.80 -4.67
N ARG A 169 8.26 -19.70 -3.97
CA ARG A 169 8.65 -19.51 -2.56
C ARG A 169 9.56 -18.30 -2.36
N SER A 170 10.53 -18.10 -3.27
CA SER A 170 11.43 -16.97 -3.26
C SER A 170 10.72 -15.65 -3.54
N HIS A 171 9.80 -15.64 -4.54
CA HIS A 171 9.00 -14.46 -4.85
C HIS A 171 8.09 -14.04 -3.69
N LEU A 172 7.47 -14.99 -2.99
CA LEU A 172 6.57 -14.74 -1.85
C LEU A 172 7.32 -14.54 -0.52
N LEU A 173 8.66 -14.58 -0.52
CA LEU A 173 9.51 -14.41 0.68
C LEU A 173 9.06 -15.31 1.86
N LYS A 174 8.56 -16.54 1.56
CA LYS A 174 7.82 -17.37 2.52
C LYS A 174 8.55 -17.63 3.84
N ARG A 175 9.89 -17.78 3.81
CA ARG A 175 10.70 -18.04 5.02
C ARG A 175 10.81 -16.80 5.91
N LYS A 176 10.91 -15.63 5.30
CA LYS A 176 11.14 -14.34 5.99
C LYS A 176 10.03 -13.98 6.98
N TRP A 177 8.81 -14.42 6.74
CA TRP A 177 7.66 -14.13 7.60
C TRP A 177 7.77 -14.68 9.02
N PHE A 178 8.73 -15.56 9.28
CA PHE A 178 8.97 -16.19 10.59
C PHE A 178 10.29 -15.75 11.23
N GLU A 179 11.02 -14.79 10.61
CA GLU A 179 12.35 -14.37 11.02
C GLU A 179 12.40 -12.94 11.62
N GLY A 180 11.25 -12.26 11.76
CA GLY A 180 11.15 -10.85 12.17
C GLY A 180 11.08 -9.89 10.99
N PRO A 181 11.24 -8.56 11.18
CA PRO A 181 11.15 -7.56 10.11
C PRO A 181 12.16 -7.82 8.99
N PHE A 182 11.71 -7.73 7.73
CA PHE A 182 12.56 -8.01 6.58
C PHE A 182 12.30 -7.08 5.39
N GLU A 183 13.30 -6.90 4.55
CA GLU A 183 13.17 -6.16 3.30
C GLU A 183 12.38 -6.94 2.27
N ALA A 184 11.47 -6.22 1.61
CA ALA A 184 10.71 -6.67 0.45
C ALA A 184 10.91 -5.71 -0.71
N ASP A 185 10.65 -6.19 -1.94
CA ASP A 185 10.67 -5.28 -3.09
C ASP A 185 9.36 -4.49 -3.17
N TRP A 186 8.24 -5.10 -2.78
CA TRP A 186 6.94 -4.47 -2.68
C TRP A 186 6.02 -5.17 -1.69
N VAL A 187 5.00 -4.45 -1.23
CA VAL A 187 3.96 -4.93 -0.31
C VAL A 187 2.58 -4.74 -0.92
N MET A 188 1.60 -5.54 -0.50
CA MET A 188 0.23 -5.45 -1.02
C MET A 188 -0.45 -4.16 -0.56
N GLY A 189 -1.25 -3.57 -1.43
CA GLY A 189 -2.03 -2.36 -1.19
C GLY A 189 -3.12 -2.49 -0.13
N THR A 190 -3.39 -3.70 0.35
CA THR A 190 -4.43 -4.01 1.34
C THR A 190 -4.19 -3.36 2.70
N GLY A 191 -2.91 -3.30 3.15
CA GLY A 191 -2.56 -2.70 4.45
C GLY A 191 -1.06 -2.42 4.53
N PHE A 192 -0.68 -1.15 4.48
CA PHE A 192 0.70 -0.71 4.56
C PHE A 192 0.81 0.72 5.10
N VAL A 193 1.95 1.04 5.68
CA VAL A 193 2.25 2.38 6.19
C VAL A 193 3.27 3.06 5.28
N VAL A 194 3.04 4.32 4.98
CA VAL A 194 4.00 5.15 4.24
C VAL A 194 4.53 6.29 5.13
N ARG A 195 5.81 6.63 4.95
CA ARG A 195 6.35 7.91 5.41
C ARG A 195 5.88 9.00 4.47
N ARG A 196 5.15 10.01 4.96
CA ARG A 196 4.60 11.10 4.14
C ARG A 196 5.66 11.77 3.28
N THR A 197 6.79 12.14 3.86
CA THR A 197 7.87 12.82 3.11
C THR A 197 8.43 11.94 1.98
N ALA A 198 8.53 10.62 2.19
CA ALA A 198 8.92 9.69 1.14
C ALA A 198 7.85 9.57 0.04
N PHE A 199 6.59 9.49 0.44
CA PHE A 199 5.43 9.39 -0.46
C PHE A 199 5.34 10.61 -1.38
N ASP A 200 5.46 11.81 -0.83
CA ASP A 200 5.44 13.05 -1.60
C ASP A 200 6.69 13.16 -2.51
N GLN A 201 7.88 12.83 -2.01
CA GLN A 201 9.12 12.87 -2.78
C GLN A 201 9.11 11.98 -4.03
N VAL A 202 8.50 10.80 -3.95
CA VAL A 202 8.44 9.89 -5.10
C VAL A 202 7.25 10.16 -6.03
N GLY A 203 6.44 11.19 -5.75
CA GLY A 203 5.32 11.62 -6.59
C GLY A 203 4.02 10.88 -6.29
N ARG A 204 3.81 10.44 -5.04
CA ARG A 204 2.55 9.84 -4.55
C ARG A 204 2.16 8.57 -5.33
N MET A 205 0.87 8.15 -5.28
CA MET A 205 0.36 7.09 -6.16
C MET A 205 0.28 7.58 -7.61
N ASP A 206 0.66 6.74 -8.57
CA ASP A 206 0.47 7.01 -10.00
C ASP A 206 -0.98 6.71 -10.40
N GLU A 207 -1.78 7.77 -10.63
CA GLU A 207 -3.20 7.68 -10.99
C GLU A 207 -3.44 7.10 -12.40
N GLY A 208 -2.41 6.86 -13.17
CA GLY A 208 -2.49 6.10 -14.42
C GLY A 208 -2.82 4.61 -14.22
N TYR A 209 -2.79 4.11 -12.97
CA TYR A 209 -3.32 2.81 -12.57
C TYR A 209 -4.71 3.01 -11.97
N PHE A 210 -5.73 2.44 -12.60
CA PHE A 210 -7.08 2.44 -12.02
C PHE A 210 -7.17 1.46 -10.84
N LEU A 211 -6.63 0.25 -11.01
CA LEU A 211 -6.59 -0.80 -9.99
C LEU A 211 -5.47 -1.78 -10.32
N TYR A 212 -4.81 -2.32 -9.27
CA TYR A 212 -3.65 -3.21 -9.33
C TYR A 212 -2.37 -2.54 -9.85
N PHE A 213 -1.24 -2.93 -9.30
CA PHE A 213 0.11 -2.45 -9.58
C PHE A 213 0.42 -1.02 -9.12
N GLU A 214 -0.52 -0.23 -8.65
CA GLU A 214 -0.27 1.10 -8.10
C GLU A 214 0.66 1.06 -6.89
N GLU A 215 0.49 0.08 -6.00
CA GLU A 215 1.36 -0.15 -4.85
C GLU A 215 2.73 -0.73 -5.26
N VAL A 216 2.75 -1.56 -6.31
CA VAL A 216 4.01 -2.10 -6.87
C VAL A 216 4.82 -0.97 -7.51
N ASP A 217 4.17 -0.07 -8.22
CA ASP A 217 4.76 1.14 -8.81
C ASP A 217 5.31 2.07 -7.72
N LEU A 218 4.53 2.35 -6.67
CA LEU A 218 4.97 3.15 -5.53
C LEU A 218 6.24 2.56 -4.92
N CYS A 219 6.24 1.27 -4.60
CA CYS A 219 7.39 0.58 -4.03
C CYS A 219 8.61 0.61 -4.97
N ALA A 220 8.39 0.48 -6.29
CA ALA A 220 9.46 0.58 -7.28
C ALA A 220 10.09 1.98 -7.30
N ARG A 221 9.27 3.05 -7.27
CA ARG A 221 9.75 4.44 -7.18
C ARG A 221 10.44 4.71 -5.84
N MET A 222 9.91 4.19 -4.72
CA MET A 222 10.60 4.23 -3.42
C MET A 222 11.99 3.63 -3.54
N TRP A 223 12.09 2.43 -4.08
CA TRP A 223 13.35 1.70 -4.20
C TRP A 223 14.36 2.41 -5.11
N VAL A 224 13.92 2.92 -6.26
CA VAL A 224 14.77 3.71 -7.18
C VAL A 224 15.32 4.95 -6.50
N ASN A 225 14.53 5.64 -5.68
CA ASN A 225 14.91 6.86 -4.96
C ASN A 225 15.66 6.60 -3.62
N GLY A 226 16.03 5.36 -3.33
CA GLY A 226 16.83 5.03 -2.14
C GLY A 226 16.06 4.85 -0.86
N TRP A 227 14.73 4.86 -0.93
CA TRP A 227 13.88 4.45 0.18
C TRP A 227 13.82 2.94 0.31
N ARG A 228 13.60 2.46 1.53
CA ARG A 228 13.47 1.02 1.83
C ARG A 228 11.99 0.66 1.96
N VAL A 229 11.69 -0.59 1.60
CA VAL A 229 10.39 -1.22 1.80
C VAL A 229 10.60 -2.42 2.73
N LEU A 230 9.88 -2.45 3.86
CA LEU A 230 9.94 -3.54 4.84
C LEU A 230 8.59 -4.23 4.95
N ALA A 231 8.62 -5.49 5.42
CA ALA A 231 7.47 -6.18 5.99
C ALA A 231 7.66 -6.28 7.52
N LEU A 232 6.55 -6.12 8.26
CA LEU A 232 6.51 -6.18 9.73
C LEU A 232 5.63 -7.36 10.16
N PRO A 233 6.21 -8.57 10.37
CA PRO A 233 5.46 -9.77 10.72
C PRO A 233 4.74 -9.69 12.07
N GLU A 234 5.18 -8.81 12.98
CA GLU A 234 4.60 -8.63 14.31
C GLU A 234 3.29 -7.82 14.29
N VAL A 235 3.00 -7.13 13.18
CA VAL A 235 1.82 -6.28 13.05
C VAL A 235 0.80 -6.98 12.17
N GLU A 236 -0.18 -7.64 12.80
CA GLU A 236 -1.21 -8.41 12.10
C GLU A 236 -2.41 -7.56 11.74
N LEU A 237 -2.92 -7.77 10.54
CA LEU A 237 -4.13 -7.18 9.98
C LEU A 237 -4.96 -8.30 9.36
N VAL A 238 -6.18 -8.48 9.82
CA VAL A 238 -7.12 -9.44 9.20
C VAL A 238 -7.63 -8.84 7.91
N HIS A 239 -7.63 -9.64 6.84
CA HIS A 239 -8.17 -9.26 5.53
C HIS A 239 -9.22 -10.27 5.10
N GLU A 240 -10.47 -9.83 5.12
CA GLU A 240 -11.61 -10.60 4.64
C GLU A 240 -11.63 -10.58 3.10
N HIS A 241 -10.83 -11.46 2.52
CA HIS A 241 -10.67 -11.51 1.07
C HIS A 241 -12.00 -11.79 0.37
N GLN A 242 -12.70 -10.74 -0.03
CA GLN A 242 -13.84 -10.86 -0.93
C GLN A 242 -13.31 -11.27 -2.31
N ARG A 243 -13.52 -12.53 -2.68
CA ARG A 243 -12.97 -13.23 -3.87
C ARG A 243 -13.23 -12.58 -5.24
N ALA A 244 -13.44 -11.27 -5.29
CA ALA A 244 -13.60 -10.51 -6.53
C ALA A 244 -12.43 -10.69 -7.53
N SER A 245 -11.23 -11.05 -7.03
CA SER A 245 -10.05 -11.31 -7.86
C SER A 245 -9.97 -12.71 -8.46
N ASN A 246 -10.89 -13.63 -8.13
CA ASN A 246 -10.93 -14.99 -8.70
C ASN A 246 -11.64 -15.06 -10.07
N ALA A 247 -12.11 -13.95 -10.59
CA ALA A 247 -12.63 -13.86 -11.94
C ALA A 247 -11.47 -14.10 -12.95
N GLY A 248 -11.67 -15.00 -13.91
CA GLY A 248 -10.65 -15.40 -14.89
C GLY A 248 -10.05 -14.24 -15.68
N PRO A 249 -8.98 -14.45 -16.47
CA PRO A 249 -8.22 -13.41 -17.15
C PRO A 249 -9.04 -12.57 -18.15
N LEU A 250 -10.17 -13.08 -18.63
CA LEU A 250 -11.10 -12.37 -19.54
C LEU A 250 -12.14 -11.52 -18.81
N SER A 251 -12.23 -11.60 -17.48
CA SER A 251 -13.10 -10.74 -16.68
C SER A 251 -12.65 -9.28 -16.73
N VAL A 252 -13.52 -8.35 -16.31
CA VAL A 252 -13.19 -6.92 -16.17
C VAL A 252 -11.96 -6.75 -15.26
N SER A 253 -11.93 -7.43 -14.12
CA SER A 253 -10.79 -7.41 -13.18
C SER A 253 -9.51 -7.97 -13.82
N GLY A 254 -9.60 -9.08 -14.57
CA GLY A 254 -8.46 -9.66 -15.28
C GLY A 254 -7.89 -8.74 -16.35
N LYS A 255 -8.74 -8.09 -17.16
CA LYS A 255 -8.32 -7.11 -18.17
C LYS A 255 -7.64 -5.89 -17.52
N THR A 256 -8.21 -5.38 -16.43
CA THR A 256 -7.61 -4.27 -15.67
C THR A 256 -6.23 -4.65 -15.13
N HIS A 257 -6.09 -5.86 -14.57
CA HIS A 257 -4.81 -6.36 -14.08
C HIS A 257 -3.75 -6.47 -15.19
N LEU A 258 -4.15 -6.97 -16.38
CA LEU A 258 -3.23 -7.05 -17.54
C LEU A 258 -2.81 -5.66 -18.04
N ARG A 259 -3.74 -4.69 -18.09
CA ARG A 259 -3.45 -3.31 -18.47
C ARG A 259 -2.46 -2.65 -17.50
N SER A 260 -2.70 -2.81 -16.20
CA SER A 260 -1.83 -2.28 -15.15
C SER A 260 -0.45 -2.93 -15.19
N MET A 261 -0.37 -4.25 -15.40
CA MET A 261 0.89 -4.96 -15.57
C MET A 261 1.67 -4.48 -16.81
N ALA A 262 0.99 -4.26 -17.94
CA ALA A 262 1.59 -3.75 -19.17
C ALA A 262 2.16 -2.33 -18.94
N ARG A 263 1.40 -1.43 -18.26
CA ARG A 263 1.88 -0.11 -17.87
C ARG A 263 3.14 -0.19 -16.99
N PHE A 264 3.14 -1.06 -15.99
CA PHE A 264 4.29 -1.25 -15.11
C PHE A 264 5.54 -1.68 -15.89
N PHE A 265 5.42 -2.64 -16.79
CA PHE A 265 6.54 -3.09 -17.60
C PHE A 265 6.98 -2.06 -18.65
N ALA A 266 6.07 -1.28 -19.21
CA ALA A 266 6.43 -0.16 -20.08
C ALA A 266 7.25 0.90 -19.31
N LYS A 267 6.89 1.15 -18.03
CA LYS A 267 7.54 2.15 -17.19
C LYS A 267 8.90 1.69 -16.63
N PHE A 268 9.01 0.43 -16.20
CA PHE A 268 10.20 -0.08 -15.51
C PHE A 268 11.01 -1.13 -16.30
N GLY A 269 10.57 -1.45 -17.52
CA GLY A 269 11.19 -2.46 -18.37
C GLY A 269 10.70 -3.88 -18.09
N VAL A 270 10.78 -4.74 -19.10
CA VAL A 270 10.38 -6.15 -19.00
C VAL A 270 11.51 -7.01 -18.46
N PRO A 271 11.36 -7.65 -17.30
CA PRO A 271 12.41 -8.48 -16.70
C PRO A 271 12.33 -9.93 -17.24
N TRP A 272 12.90 -10.17 -18.41
CA TRP A 272 12.77 -11.41 -19.17
C TRP A 272 13.22 -12.67 -18.42
N VAL A 273 14.38 -12.62 -17.76
CA VAL A 273 14.96 -13.81 -17.11
C VAL A 273 15.20 -13.59 -15.61
N ARG A 274 15.74 -12.43 -15.25
CA ARG A 274 16.08 -12.10 -13.87
C ARG A 274 15.20 -10.95 -13.37
N ARG A 275 14.96 -10.90 -12.07
CA ARG A 275 14.31 -9.76 -11.43
C ARG A 275 15.09 -8.47 -11.72
N PRO A 276 14.40 -7.34 -11.89
CA PRO A 276 15.07 -6.11 -12.28
C PRO A 276 16.01 -5.63 -11.17
N SER A 277 17.18 -5.12 -11.54
CA SER A 277 18.06 -4.42 -10.61
C SER A 277 17.58 -2.96 -10.43
N ARG A 278 18.01 -2.32 -9.35
CA ARG A 278 17.72 -0.91 -9.08
C ARG A 278 18.16 0.00 -10.24
N ASN A 279 19.37 -0.18 -10.74
CA ASN A 279 19.92 0.62 -11.86
C ASN A 279 19.10 0.42 -13.14
N HIS A 280 18.67 -0.81 -13.42
CA HIS A 280 17.82 -1.09 -14.57
C HIS A 280 16.49 -0.34 -14.48
N MET A 281 15.81 -0.42 -13.32
CA MET A 281 14.53 0.26 -13.11
C MET A 281 14.69 1.78 -13.11
N ALA A 282 15.77 2.31 -12.54
CA ALA A 282 16.07 3.74 -12.57
C ALA A 282 16.26 4.27 -13.99
N ALA A 283 17.05 3.58 -14.80
CA ALA A 283 17.26 3.94 -16.20
C ALA A 283 15.98 3.82 -17.05
N ALA A 284 15.14 2.81 -16.78
CA ALA A 284 13.85 2.67 -17.47
C ALA A 284 12.87 3.79 -17.08
N LEU A 285 12.79 4.13 -15.80
CA LEU A 285 11.94 5.21 -15.31
C LEU A 285 12.36 6.56 -15.89
N ALA A 286 13.67 6.85 -15.96
CA ALA A 286 14.16 8.07 -16.58
C ALA A 286 13.71 8.22 -18.05
N ARG A 287 13.88 7.15 -18.85
CA ARG A 287 13.40 7.13 -20.25
C ARG A 287 11.88 7.32 -20.36
N TRP A 288 11.11 6.74 -19.46
CA TRP A 288 9.66 6.91 -19.40
C TRP A 288 9.26 8.38 -19.15
N GLN A 289 9.95 9.06 -18.23
CA GLN A 289 9.74 10.47 -17.92
C GLN A 289 10.13 11.39 -19.09
N GLU A 290 11.27 11.15 -19.73
CA GLU A 290 11.74 11.87 -20.91
C GLU A 290 10.77 11.76 -22.10
N ALA A 291 10.13 10.60 -22.27
CA ALA A 291 9.11 10.38 -23.29
C ALA A 291 7.78 11.12 -23.02
N GLY A 292 7.70 11.94 -21.97
CA GLY A 292 6.50 12.71 -21.61
C GLY A 292 5.33 11.89 -21.09
N GLN A 293 5.52 10.60 -20.86
CA GLN A 293 4.45 9.70 -20.38
C GLN A 293 4.27 9.72 -18.86
N GLY A 294 5.07 10.54 -18.17
CA GLY A 294 5.08 10.67 -16.71
C GLY A 294 4.80 12.07 -16.20
N ARG A 295 4.08 12.90 -16.93
CA ARG A 295 3.67 14.21 -16.37
C ARG A 295 2.80 13.97 -15.14
N PRO A 296 3.13 14.59 -13.95
CA PRO A 296 2.16 14.65 -12.87
C PRO A 296 0.89 15.30 -13.41
N VAL A 297 -0.26 14.77 -13.02
CA VAL A 297 -1.54 15.43 -13.25
C VAL A 297 -1.38 16.80 -12.59
N THR A 298 -1.26 17.85 -13.41
CA THR A 298 -1.25 19.23 -12.94
C THR A 298 -2.52 19.44 -12.15
N GLU A 299 -2.41 20.13 -11.01
CA GLU A 299 -3.54 20.58 -10.21
C GLU A 299 -4.64 21.12 -11.13
N PRO A 300 -5.92 20.78 -10.89
CA PRO A 300 -7.00 21.44 -11.58
C PRO A 300 -6.85 22.94 -11.31
N GLN A 301 -6.59 23.72 -12.36
CA GLN A 301 -6.66 25.16 -12.28
C GLN A 301 -8.06 25.49 -11.79
N HIS A 302 -8.17 25.96 -10.55
CA HIS A 302 -9.37 26.63 -10.09
C HIS A 302 -9.51 27.91 -10.92
N GLY A 303 -10.21 27.77 -12.04
CA GLY A 303 -10.69 28.89 -12.84
C GLY A 303 -11.70 29.67 -12.04
N ALA A 304 -11.51 30.96 -12.03
CA ALA A 304 -12.26 32.02 -11.38
C ALA A 304 -13.77 31.95 -11.59
#